data_1c09836e3af89996ea774eb2d0656add
#
_entry.id   1c09836e3af89996ea774eb2d0656add
#
_cell.length_a   1.000
_cell.length_b   1.000
_cell.length_c   1.000
_cell.angle_alpha   90.00
_cell.angle_beta   90.00
_cell.angle_gamma   90.00
#
_symmetry.space_group_name_H-M   'P 1'
#
loop_
_entity.id
_entity.type
_entity.pdbx_description
1 polymer ?
#
loop_
_entity_poly.entity_id
_entity_poly.type
_entity_poly.pdbx_seq_one_letter_code
_entity_poly.pdbx_strand_id
1 'polypeptide(L)'
;MSSLGWDVLATDLPHIISSVLAQNISRNLTHLSGSIQIQELDWTTELPWDDGSPGVTISTSGHPASASLPEAGALSPPFDLIVTADTIYTPELRQPLLRTLHALSKVSVVPGSRPPLVFVCLERRDPELVDRFLACARETWHFHMEQVQRKKITKAMEKSGLKWQREDWDDVEIWKLRWEAETQAHD
;
A
#
# COMPACT_ATOMS: atom_id res chain seq x y z
N MET A 1 1.50 -4.63 -10.32
CA MET A 1 1.18 -3.21 -10.61
C MET A 1 2.05 -2.69 -11.74
N SER A 2 3.38 -2.60 -11.62
CA SER A 2 4.26 -2.07 -12.71
C SER A 2 4.18 -2.86 -14.01
N SER A 3 3.94 -4.17 -13.98
CA SER A 3 3.66 -4.96 -15.18
C SER A 3 2.34 -4.57 -15.90
N LEU A 4 1.48 -3.82 -15.24
CA LEU A 4 0.24 -3.27 -15.78
C LEU A 4 0.37 -1.79 -16.19
N GLY A 5 1.59 -1.25 -16.20
CA GLY A 5 1.87 0.13 -16.60
C GLY A 5 1.76 1.18 -15.49
N TRP A 6 1.61 0.79 -14.23
CA TRP A 6 1.61 1.73 -13.10
C TRP A 6 3.04 2.09 -12.70
N ASP A 7 3.25 3.36 -12.37
CA ASP A 7 4.42 3.79 -11.64
C ASP A 7 4.21 3.46 -10.15
N VAL A 8 5.14 2.72 -9.56
CA VAL A 8 4.97 2.13 -8.23
C VAL A 8 6.08 2.56 -7.30
N LEU A 9 5.71 3.10 -6.15
CA LEU A 9 6.60 3.22 -5.01
C LEU A 9 6.41 1.97 -4.13
N ALA A 10 7.42 1.11 -4.10
CA ALA A 10 7.44 -0.08 -3.27
C ALA A 10 8.19 0.20 -1.98
N THR A 11 7.56 -0.08 -0.85
CA THR A 11 8.13 0.24 0.46
C THR A 11 8.25 -0.99 1.34
N ASP A 12 9.30 -1.06 2.13
CA ASP A 12 9.52 -2.08 3.16
C ASP A 12 10.60 -1.63 4.14
N LEU A 13 10.93 -2.45 5.13
CA LEU A 13 12.07 -2.24 6.02
C LEU A 13 13.41 -2.45 5.29
N PRO A 14 14.49 -1.76 5.69
CA PRO A 14 15.79 -1.79 5.00
C PRO A 14 16.34 -3.20 4.75
N HIS A 15 16.21 -4.08 5.74
CA HIS A 15 16.70 -5.45 5.64
C HIS A 15 15.89 -6.32 4.67
N ILE A 16 14.57 -6.08 4.54
CA ILE A 16 13.70 -6.76 3.58
C ILE A 16 13.97 -6.21 2.17
N ILE A 17 14.14 -4.90 2.04
CA ILE A 17 14.51 -4.28 0.76
C ILE A 17 15.77 -4.94 0.21
N SER A 18 16.84 -5.02 1.00
CA SER A 18 18.12 -5.56 0.54
C SER A 18 18.10 -7.06 0.28
N SER A 19 17.40 -7.83 1.12
CA SER A 19 17.41 -9.30 1.04
C SER A 19 16.41 -9.89 0.04
N VAL A 20 15.28 -9.21 -0.20
CA VAL A 20 14.16 -9.77 -0.98
C VAL A 20 13.70 -8.82 -2.08
N LEU A 21 13.27 -7.61 -1.73
CA LEU A 21 12.54 -6.73 -2.64
C LEU A 21 13.39 -6.30 -3.84
N ALA A 22 14.60 -5.79 -3.61
CA ALA A 22 15.50 -5.33 -4.67
C ALA A 22 15.87 -6.46 -5.62
N GLN A 23 16.11 -7.68 -5.11
CA GLN A 23 16.42 -8.84 -5.92
C GLN A 23 15.23 -9.27 -6.78
N ASN A 24 14.02 -9.28 -6.21
CA ASN A 24 12.81 -9.63 -6.95
C ASN A 24 12.52 -8.64 -8.07
N ILE A 25 12.68 -7.35 -7.82
CA ILE A 25 12.53 -6.31 -8.84
C ILE A 25 13.56 -6.52 -9.94
N SER A 26 14.84 -6.67 -9.61
CA SER A 26 15.92 -6.88 -10.58
C SER A 26 15.65 -8.07 -11.50
N ARG A 27 15.16 -9.18 -10.96
CA ARG A 27 14.84 -10.40 -11.74
C ARG A 27 13.66 -10.21 -12.70
N ASN A 28 12.79 -9.23 -12.45
CA ASN A 28 11.56 -9.03 -13.20
C ASN A 28 11.54 -7.73 -14.02
N LEU A 29 12.64 -6.98 -14.08
CA LEU A 29 12.72 -5.68 -14.77
C LEU A 29 12.22 -5.74 -16.23
N THR A 30 12.52 -6.82 -16.96
CA THR A 30 12.11 -7.00 -18.37
C THR A 30 10.60 -7.19 -18.55
N HIS A 31 9.86 -7.44 -17.48
CA HIS A 31 8.41 -7.65 -17.49
C HIS A 31 7.61 -6.43 -16.97
N LEU A 32 8.31 -5.33 -16.66
CA LEU A 32 7.68 -4.12 -16.16
C LEU A 32 7.34 -3.19 -17.33
N SER A 33 6.10 -2.71 -17.35
CA SER A 33 5.64 -1.72 -18.34
C SER A 33 5.59 -0.30 -17.73
N GLY A 34 5.52 -0.19 -16.40
CA GLY A 34 5.67 1.04 -15.64
C GLY A 34 6.97 1.06 -14.85
N SER A 35 7.25 2.17 -14.20
CA SER A 35 8.42 2.29 -13.32
C SER A 35 8.17 1.68 -11.95
N ILE A 36 9.26 1.35 -11.23
CA ILE A 36 9.21 0.97 -9.83
C ILE A 36 10.37 1.63 -9.09
N GLN A 37 10.05 2.32 -8.01
CA GLN A 37 11.01 2.89 -7.08
C GLN A 37 10.91 2.18 -5.75
N ILE A 38 12.01 2.10 -5.02
CA ILE A 38 12.07 1.46 -3.70
C ILE A 38 12.38 2.55 -2.68
N GLN A 39 11.63 2.53 -1.57
CA GLN A 39 11.85 3.43 -0.45
C GLN A 39 11.71 2.69 0.87
N GLU A 40 12.54 3.05 1.83
CA GLU A 40 12.39 2.58 3.21
C GLU A 40 11.17 3.22 3.86
N LEU A 41 10.35 2.40 4.51
CA LEU A 41 9.20 2.86 5.28
C LEU A 41 8.98 1.94 6.48
N ASP A 42 9.31 2.44 7.65
CA ASP A 42 9.01 1.81 8.93
C ASP A 42 7.75 2.45 9.52
N TRP A 43 6.68 1.69 9.63
CA TRP A 43 5.40 2.18 10.17
C TRP A 43 5.50 2.54 11.64
N THR A 44 6.51 2.07 12.36
CA THR A 44 6.67 2.33 13.81
C THR A 44 7.34 3.67 14.11
N THR A 45 7.97 4.28 13.11
CA THR A 45 8.60 5.60 13.22
C THR A 45 7.63 6.73 12.83
N GLU A 46 8.03 7.96 13.09
CA GLU A 46 7.30 9.13 12.57
C GLU A 46 7.41 9.19 11.05
N LEU A 47 6.30 9.52 10.43
CA LEU A 47 6.23 9.57 8.97
C LEU A 47 6.75 10.93 8.48
N PRO A 48 7.54 10.97 7.42
CA PRO A 48 8.09 12.22 6.88
C PRO A 48 7.02 13.18 6.33
N TRP A 49 5.76 12.77 6.34
CA TRP A 49 4.62 13.55 5.83
C TRP A 49 3.65 14.03 6.93
N ASP A 50 3.92 13.77 8.21
CA ASP A 50 2.97 14.02 9.30
C ASP A 50 2.90 15.51 9.72
N ASP A 51 3.90 16.31 9.37
CA ASP A 51 4.04 17.71 9.79
C ASP A 51 3.53 18.75 8.77
N GLY A 52 2.91 18.29 7.67
CA GLY A 52 2.40 19.19 6.64
C GLY A 52 3.49 19.92 5.85
N SER A 53 4.75 19.60 6.03
CA SER A 53 5.84 20.14 5.24
C SER A 53 5.77 19.68 3.79
N PRO A 54 5.88 20.56 2.81
CA PRO A 54 5.88 20.17 1.41
C PRO A 54 7.16 19.37 1.12
N GLY A 55 6.97 18.08 0.83
CA GLY A 55 7.92 17.24 0.14
C GLY A 55 9.37 17.29 0.61
N VAL A 56 9.72 16.54 1.65
CA VAL A 56 11.12 16.16 1.85
C VAL A 56 11.50 15.23 0.71
N THR A 57 12.29 15.74 -0.21
CA THR A 57 13.00 14.93 -1.20
C THR A 57 13.96 14.03 -0.42
N ILE A 58 13.57 12.79 -0.17
CA ILE A 58 14.45 11.84 0.50
C ILE A 58 15.52 11.48 -0.50
N SER A 59 16.71 12.06 -0.30
CA SER A 59 17.90 11.67 -1.02
C SER A 59 18.19 10.22 -0.70
N THR A 60 18.14 9.35 -1.70
CA THR A 60 18.61 7.97 -1.62
C THR A 60 20.10 7.99 -1.31
N SER A 61 20.47 7.98 -0.02
CA SER A 61 21.84 7.83 0.41
C SER A 61 22.26 6.36 0.22
N GLY A 62 23.02 6.13 -0.84
CA GLY A 62 24.09 5.16 -0.89
C GLY A 62 23.75 3.70 -1.04
N HIS A 63 23.35 3.27 -2.26
CA HIS A 63 23.81 1.98 -2.78
C HIS A 63 24.20 2.15 -4.25
N PRO A 64 25.40 1.75 -4.66
CA PRO A 64 25.82 1.84 -6.04
C PRO A 64 25.29 0.61 -6.81
N ALA A 65 24.07 0.69 -7.28
CA ALA A 65 23.61 -0.15 -8.37
C ALA A 65 23.26 0.80 -9.51
N SER A 66 24.31 1.26 -10.19
CA SER A 66 24.20 2.03 -11.41
C SER A 66 23.64 1.16 -12.52
N ALA A 67 22.33 1.19 -12.67
CA ALA A 67 21.71 1.06 -13.97
C ALA A 67 20.96 2.38 -14.16
N SER A 68 21.52 3.27 -14.96
CA SER A 68 20.96 4.56 -15.33
C SER A 68 19.65 4.36 -16.07
N LEU A 69 18.55 4.31 -15.28
CA LEU A 69 17.22 4.63 -15.79
C LEU A 69 17.12 6.16 -15.91
N PRO A 70 16.33 6.70 -16.87
CA PRO A 70 16.15 8.14 -16.99
C PRO A 70 15.69 8.70 -15.64
N GLU A 71 16.16 9.89 -15.30
CA GLU A 71 15.77 10.64 -14.09
C GLU A 71 14.25 10.93 -14.12
N ALA A 72 13.45 9.91 -13.91
CA ALA A 72 12.07 10.11 -13.50
C ALA A 72 12.11 10.66 -12.07
N GLY A 73 11.50 11.80 -11.83
CA GLY A 73 11.46 12.42 -10.50
C GLY A 73 11.03 11.40 -9.44
N ALA A 74 11.48 11.59 -8.20
CA ALA A 74 11.11 10.71 -7.10
C ALA A 74 9.59 10.61 -6.99
N LEU A 75 9.05 9.38 -6.95
CA LEU A 75 7.63 9.17 -6.73
C LEU A 75 7.26 9.62 -5.31
N SER A 76 6.33 10.52 -5.24
CA SER A 76 5.86 11.16 -4.01
C SER A 76 4.34 11.37 -4.07
N PRO A 77 3.67 11.62 -2.94
CA PRO A 77 2.25 12.00 -2.97
C PRO A 77 1.98 13.18 -3.92
N PRO A 78 0.79 13.24 -4.53
CA PRO A 78 -0.38 12.41 -4.25
C PRO A 78 -0.33 11.05 -4.97
N PHE A 79 -0.79 10.00 -4.29
CA PHE A 79 -0.93 8.66 -4.84
C PHE A 79 -2.38 8.41 -5.28
N ASP A 80 -2.58 7.73 -6.39
CA ASP A 80 -3.92 7.34 -6.88
C ASP A 80 -4.44 6.10 -6.19
N LEU A 81 -3.54 5.25 -5.74
CA LEU A 81 -3.84 3.94 -5.16
C LEU A 81 -2.79 3.53 -4.14
N ILE A 82 -3.24 3.01 -3.01
CA ILE A 82 -2.39 2.41 -1.98
C ILE A 82 -2.75 0.92 -1.89
N VAL A 83 -1.76 0.06 -1.84
CA VAL A 83 -1.96 -1.40 -1.73
C VAL A 83 -1.08 -1.94 -0.63
N THR A 84 -1.65 -2.75 0.24
CA THR A 84 -0.93 -3.53 1.24
C THR A 84 -1.41 -4.97 1.25
N ALA A 85 -0.49 -5.90 1.43
CA ALA A 85 -0.81 -7.32 1.43
C ALA A 85 -0.06 -8.03 2.55
N ASP A 86 -0.78 -8.89 3.28
CA ASP A 86 -0.28 -9.73 4.39
C ASP A 86 0.44 -8.94 5.50
N THR A 87 -0.06 -7.74 5.80
CA THR A 87 0.55 -6.79 6.74
C THR A 87 -0.08 -6.80 8.13
N ILE A 88 -1.14 -7.63 8.34
CA ILE A 88 -1.87 -7.74 9.62
C ILE A 88 -1.51 -9.07 10.26
N TYR A 89 -0.37 -9.11 10.95
CA TYR A 89 0.16 -10.36 11.54
C TYR A 89 0.56 -10.21 13.02
N THR A 90 0.54 -9.01 13.60
CA THR A 90 0.81 -8.76 15.02
C THR A 90 -0.01 -7.59 15.53
N PRO A 91 -0.54 -7.65 16.77
CA PRO A 91 -1.35 -6.59 17.36
C PRO A 91 -0.64 -5.24 17.45
N GLU A 92 0.68 -5.24 17.67
CA GLU A 92 1.51 -4.06 17.88
C GLU A 92 1.58 -3.18 16.62
N LEU A 93 1.56 -3.80 15.44
CA LEU A 93 1.66 -3.09 14.16
C LEU A 93 0.32 -2.51 13.67
N ARG A 94 -0.79 -2.84 14.32
CA ARG A 94 -2.12 -2.37 13.92
C ARG A 94 -2.20 -0.83 13.88
N GLN A 95 -1.83 -0.17 14.95
CA GLN A 95 -1.89 1.30 15.03
C GLN A 95 -0.85 1.97 14.10
N PRO A 96 0.42 1.55 14.09
CA PRO A 96 1.40 2.06 13.15
C PRO A 96 0.97 1.96 11.68
N LEU A 97 0.47 0.80 11.26
CA LEU A 97 -0.01 0.60 9.88
C LEU A 97 -1.18 1.53 9.56
N LEU A 98 -2.20 1.61 10.43
CA LEU A 98 -3.37 2.47 10.21
C LEU A 98 -2.99 3.95 10.18
N ARG A 99 -2.07 4.39 11.04
CA ARG A 99 -1.52 5.75 11.01
C ARG A 99 -0.85 6.02 9.66
N THR A 100 -0.04 5.09 9.17
CA THR A 100 0.63 5.21 7.86
C THR A 100 -0.37 5.31 6.72
N LEU A 101 -1.35 4.41 6.67
CA LEU A 101 -2.39 4.43 5.64
C LEU A 101 -3.21 5.72 5.67
N HIS A 102 -3.53 6.21 6.87
CA HIS A 102 -4.24 7.48 7.06
C HIS A 102 -3.40 8.67 6.57
N ALA A 103 -2.13 8.77 6.99
CA ALA A 103 -1.24 9.85 6.57
C ALA A 103 -1.05 9.87 5.05
N LEU A 104 -0.78 8.72 4.43
CA LEU A 104 -0.66 8.58 2.97
C LEU A 104 -1.96 8.97 2.26
N SER A 105 -3.11 8.58 2.80
CA SER A 105 -4.41 8.96 2.24
C SER A 105 -4.63 10.47 2.32
N LYS A 106 -4.29 11.09 3.45
CA LYS A 106 -4.43 12.53 3.70
C LYS A 106 -3.56 13.38 2.76
N VAL A 107 -2.26 13.04 2.65
CA VAL A 107 -1.33 13.79 1.77
C VAL A 107 -1.60 13.57 0.28
N SER A 108 -2.40 12.57 -0.06
CA SER A 108 -2.79 12.27 -1.45
C SER A 108 -4.14 12.86 -1.84
N VAL A 109 -4.76 13.66 -0.99
CA VAL A 109 -5.99 14.38 -1.36
C VAL A 109 -5.64 15.55 -2.28
N VAL A 110 -6.21 15.53 -3.47
CA VAL A 110 -6.12 16.63 -4.44
C VAL A 110 -7.43 17.43 -4.41
N PRO A 111 -7.40 18.78 -4.43
CA PRO A 111 -8.60 19.57 -4.44
C PRO A 111 -9.60 19.13 -5.54
N GLY A 112 -10.84 18.89 -5.15
CA GLY A 112 -11.89 18.42 -6.07
C GLY A 112 -11.86 16.92 -6.38
N SER A 113 -10.92 16.15 -5.83
CA SER A 113 -10.86 14.70 -5.97
C SER A 113 -11.24 13.98 -4.67
N ARG A 114 -11.51 12.68 -4.81
CA ARG A 114 -11.67 11.80 -3.65
C ARG A 114 -10.32 11.31 -3.16
N PRO A 115 -10.16 11.04 -1.85
CA PRO A 115 -8.96 10.38 -1.34
C PRO A 115 -8.66 9.06 -2.09
N PRO A 116 -7.39 8.64 -2.16
CA PRO A 116 -7.01 7.41 -2.83
C PRO A 116 -7.74 6.21 -2.24
N LEU A 117 -7.93 5.20 -3.07
CA LEU A 117 -8.42 3.92 -2.62
C LEU A 117 -7.27 3.13 -2.00
N VAL A 118 -7.49 2.58 -0.82
CA VAL A 118 -6.55 1.68 -0.16
C VAL A 118 -7.07 0.25 -0.30
N PHE A 119 -6.30 -0.64 -0.92
CA PHE A 119 -6.56 -2.07 -0.90
C PHE A 119 -5.77 -2.73 0.21
N VAL A 120 -6.46 -3.43 1.09
CA VAL A 120 -5.87 -4.32 2.10
C VAL A 120 -6.20 -5.75 1.69
N CYS A 121 -5.17 -6.50 1.31
CA CYS A 121 -5.27 -7.92 0.99
C CYS A 121 -4.71 -8.71 2.17
N LEU A 122 -5.47 -9.65 2.69
CA LEU A 122 -5.09 -10.43 3.86
C LEU A 122 -5.62 -11.87 3.78
N GLU A 123 -4.95 -12.77 4.44
CA GLU A 123 -5.44 -14.09 4.79
C GLU A 123 -5.92 -14.04 6.25
N ARG A 124 -7.14 -14.54 6.51
CA ARG A 124 -7.74 -14.48 7.86
C ARG A 124 -7.21 -15.60 8.75
N ARG A 125 -5.91 -15.58 9.04
CA ARG A 125 -5.25 -16.59 9.92
C ARG A 125 -5.64 -16.39 11.39
N ASP A 126 -5.76 -15.16 11.84
CA ASP A 126 -6.23 -14.75 13.15
C ASP A 126 -7.47 -13.86 13.00
N PRO A 127 -8.69 -14.43 13.12
CA PRO A 127 -9.93 -13.69 12.94
C PRO A 127 -10.06 -12.51 13.93
N GLU A 128 -9.64 -12.69 15.18
CA GLU A 128 -9.76 -11.65 16.20
C GLU A 128 -8.85 -10.47 15.92
N LEU A 129 -7.62 -10.71 15.48
CA LEU A 129 -6.68 -9.67 15.08
C LEU A 129 -7.21 -8.86 13.89
N VAL A 130 -7.74 -9.56 12.88
CA VAL A 130 -8.32 -8.91 11.68
C VAL A 130 -9.55 -8.08 12.06
N ASP A 131 -10.47 -8.62 12.87
CA ASP A 131 -11.68 -7.90 13.28
C ASP A 131 -11.33 -6.65 14.09
N ARG A 132 -10.35 -6.72 14.99
CA ARG A 132 -9.85 -5.56 15.74
C ARG A 132 -9.18 -4.52 14.83
N PHE A 133 -8.46 -4.95 13.79
CA PHE A 133 -7.89 -4.04 12.81
C PHE A 133 -8.99 -3.29 12.05
N LEU A 134 -9.99 -4.02 11.55
CA LEU A 134 -11.09 -3.44 10.79
C LEU A 134 -11.95 -2.50 11.65
N ALA A 135 -12.24 -2.87 12.90
CA ALA A 135 -12.94 -2.00 13.84
C ALA A 135 -12.16 -0.70 14.08
N CYS A 136 -10.87 -0.80 14.36
CA CYS A 136 -10.01 0.36 14.58
C CYS A 136 -9.90 1.26 13.34
N ALA A 137 -9.79 0.67 12.15
CA ALA A 137 -9.76 1.42 10.89
C ALA A 137 -11.03 2.27 10.71
N ARG A 138 -12.20 1.72 11.07
CA ARG A 138 -13.49 2.40 10.96
C ARG A 138 -13.68 3.45 12.05
N GLU A 139 -13.50 3.06 13.31
CA GLU A 139 -13.94 3.84 14.47
C GLU A 139 -12.93 4.91 14.87
N THR A 140 -11.64 4.63 14.71
CA THR A 140 -10.56 5.55 15.13
C THR A 140 -9.98 6.34 13.95
N TRP A 141 -9.86 5.70 12.79
CA TRP A 141 -9.21 6.30 11.61
C TRP A 141 -10.18 6.77 10.53
N HIS A 142 -11.49 6.61 10.76
CA HIS A 142 -12.57 7.08 9.87
C HIS A 142 -12.45 6.60 8.41
N PHE A 143 -12.04 5.34 8.24
CA PHE A 143 -12.08 4.71 6.94
C PHE A 143 -13.46 4.13 6.65
N HIS A 144 -14.07 4.56 5.56
CA HIS A 144 -15.16 3.80 4.94
C HIS A 144 -14.61 2.50 4.37
N MET A 145 -15.27 1.37 4.62
CA MET A 145 -14.75 0.06 4.24
C MET A 145 -15.77 -0.78 3.49
N GLU A 146 -15.33 -1.43 2.43
CA GLU A 146 -16.10 -2.38 1.64
C GLU A 146 -15.28 -3.65 1.41
N GLN A 147 -15.81 -4.81 1.78
CA GLN A 147 -15.20 -6.08 1.43
C GLN A 147 -15.49 -6.42 -0.04
N VAL A 148 -14.48 -6.79 -0.79
CA VAL A 148 -14.65 -7.28 -2.15
C VAL A 148 -15.33 -8.64 -2.12
N GLN A 149 -16.48 -8.72 -2.79
CA GLN A 149 -17.26 -9.97 -2.82
C GLN A 149 -16.45 -11.14 -3.37
N ARG A 150 -16.49 -12.27 -2.70
CA ARG A 150 -15.77 -13.50 -3.06
C ARG A 150 -15.92 -13.86 -4.55
N LYS A 151 -17.14 -13.79 -5.08
CA LYS A 151 -17.41 -14.05 -6.51
C LYS A 151 -16.60 -13.15 -7.46
N LYS A 152 -16.28 -11.92 -7.06
CA LYS A 152 -15.46 -10.99 -7.87
C LYS A 152 -13.99 -11.42 -7.84
N ILE A 153 -13.49 -11.86 -6.69
CA ILE A 153 -12.14 -12.40 -6.54
C ILE A 153 -12.01 -13.66 -7.38
N THR A 154 -12.91 -14.63 -7.22
CA THR A 154 -12.94 -15.87 -8.02
C THR A 154 -12.90 -15.58 -9.52
N LYS A 155 -13.79 -14.70 -9.99
CA LYS A 155 -13.83 -14.33 -11.41
C LYS A 155 -12.54 -13.66 -11.89
N ALA A 156 -11.90 -12.85 -11.06
CA ALA A 156 -10.63 -12.21 -11.38
C ALA A 156 -9.51 -13.25 -11.47
N MET A 157 -9.44 -14.18 -10.53
CA MET A 157 -8.46 -15.26 -10.51
C MET A 157 -8.59 -16.17 -11.72
N GLU A 158 -9.81 -16.62 -12.05
CA GLU A 158 -10.10 -17.41 -13.25
C GLU A 158 -9.68 -16.71 -14.56
N LYS A 159 -9.86 -15.38 -14.63
CA LYS A 159 -9.49 -14.60 -15.81
C LYS A 159 -8.00 -14.25 -15.88
N SER A 160 -7.28 -14.29 -14.79
CA SER A 160 -5.88 -13.88 -14.72
C SER A 160 -4.94 -14.79 -15.51
N GLY A 161 -5.35 -16.03 -15.79
CA GLY A 161 -4.52 -17.07 -16.39
C GLY A 161 -3.45 -17.63 -15.44
N LEU A 162 -3.49 -17.23 -14.16
CA LEU A 162 -2.61 -17.80 -13.12
C LEU A 162 -3.03 -19.25 -12.85
N LYS A 163 -2.02 -20.13 -12.76
CA LYS A 163 -2.22 -21.55 -12.48
C LYS A 163 -2.28 -21.86 -10.98
N TRP A 164 -2.87 -20.97 -10.22
CA TRP A 164 -3.07 -21.17 -8.78
C TRP A 164 -4.27 -22.05 -8.55
N GLN A 165 -4.15 -22.98 -7.62
CA GLN A 165 -5.27 -23.79 -7.18
C GLN A 165 -6.20 -22.94 -6.29
N ARG A 166 -7.46 -23.33 -6.18
CA ARG A 166 -8.44 -22.56 -5.40
C ARG A 166 -8.03 -22.47 -3.93
N GLU A 167 -7.45 -23.54 -3.42
CA GLU A 167 -6.97 -23.66 -2.04
C GLU A 167 -5.87 -22.65 -1.70
N ASP A 168 -5.10 -22.18 -2.71
CA ASP A 168 -4.00 -21.21 -2.52
C ASP A 168 -4.52 -19.80 -2.19
N TRP A 169 -5.79 -19.50 -2.41
CA TRP A 169 -6.37 -18.16 -2.23
C TRP A 169 -7.78 -18.17 -1.65
N ASP A 170 -8.28 -19.32 -1.20
CA ASP A 170 -9.66 -19.46 -0.74
C ASP A 170 -9.93 -18.68 0.55
N ASP A 171 -8.95 -18.49 1.42
CA ASP A 171 -9.04 -17.71 2.66
C ASP A 171 -8.59 -16.23 2.51
N VAL A 172 -8.27 -15.80 1.28
CA VAL A 172 -7.86 -14.43 1.03
C VAL A 172 -9.07 -13.51 1.01
N GLU A 173 -9.02 -12.45 1.79
CA GLU A 173 -9.95 -11.33 1.77
C GLU A 173 -9.28 -10.10 1.16
N ILE A 174 -10.06 -9.33 0.42
CA ILE A 174 -9.65 -8.03 -0.10
C ILE A 174 -10.63 -6.99 0.42
N TRP A 175 -10.11 -6.00 1.13
CA TRP A 175 -10.86 -4.88 1.63
C TRP A 175 -10.48 -3.61 0.89
N LYS A 176 -11.46 -2.80 0.55
CA LYS A 176 -11.30 -1.45 0.05
C LYS A 176 -11.56 -0.49 1.19
N LEU A 177 -10.57 0.34 1.48
CA LEU A 177 -10.68 1.39 2.47
C LEU A 177 -10.59 2.74 1.74
N ARG A 178 -11.40 3.70 2.18
CA ARG A 178 -11.31 5.09 1.73
C ARG A 178 -11.44 5.99 2.95
N TRP A 179 -10.44 6.82 3.14
CA TRP A 179 -10.50 7.80 4.21
C TRP A 179 -11.59 8.83 3.93
N GLU A 180 -12.39 9.12 4.93
CA GLU A 180 -13.42 10.18 4.90
C GLU A 180 -12.87 11.36 5.69
N ALA A 181 -12.51 12.44 4.99
CA ALA A 181 -12.20 13.69 5.65
C ALA A 181 -13.42 14.13 6.47
N GLU A 182 -13.21 14.50 7.72
CA GLU A 182 -14.27 15.14 8.53
C GLU A 182 -14.81 16.33 7.74
N THR A 183 -16.04 16.25 7.31
CA THR A 183 -16.74 17.39 6.74
C THR A 183 -16.89 18.38 7.89
N GLN A 184 -16.08 19.43 7.94
CA GLN A 184 -16.33 20.53 8.87
C GLN A 184 -17.74 21.03 8.54
N ALA A 185 -18.69 20.72 9.42
CA ALA A 185 -19.99 21.36 9.40
C ALA A 185 -19.69 22.85 9.66
N HIS A 186 -19.80 23.65 8.63
CA HIS A 186 -19.89 25.09 8.78
C HIS A 186 -21.28 25.37 9.38
N ASP A 187 -21.32 25.57 10.70
CA ASP A 187 -22.41 26.28 11.37
C ASP A 187 -22.35 27.78 11.02
#